data_d45c1c46e4b6696af95a2cdddd86a0c8
#
_entry.id   d45c1c46e4b6696af95a2cdddd86a0c8
#
_cell.length_a   1.000
_cell.length_b   1.000
_cell.length_c   1.000
_cell.angle_alpha   90.00
_cell.angle_beta   90.00
_cell.angle_gamma   90.00
#
_symmetry.space_group_name_H-M   'P 1'
#
loop_
_entity.id
_entity.type
_entity.pdbx_description
1 polymer ?
#
loop_
_entity_poly.entity_id
_entity_poly.type
_entity_poly.pdbx_seq_one_letter_code
_entity_poly.pdbx_strand_id
1 'polypeptide(L)'
;MAHYDLEEQEQIDSLKTWWKMYGNLVTTVITALAVVMLGWQGWNWYQNGQTAKAAQVFASLEQGLEAGDAQKVKTAAGELAEKYGRSAYAGLAAMLAAKQSFDAGDLKTARAQLTWVVDNAKGEVRDVARLRLAGIALDEQAYDDALKQLDGVPLAAFEARFQEMKGDVLFAQGKKAEARTAYQSALDKSADKPGLGRDLLQQKLDNLGDAA
;
A
#
# COMPACT_ATOMS: atom_id res chain seq x y z
N MET A 1 65.01 19.44 -15.67
CA MET A 1 64.81 17.99 -15.47
C MET A 1 64.62 17.83 -13.97
N ALA A 2 63.40 17.45 -13.56
CA ALA A 2 63.11 17.24 -12.15
C ALA A 2 63.84 15.96 -11.69
N HIS A 3 64.77 16.12 -10.77
CA HIS A 3 65.32 15.00 -10.02
C HIS A 3 64.22 14.51 -9.05
N TYR A 4 63.58 13.43 -9.38
CA TYR A 4 62.78 12.72 -8.39
C TYR A 4 63.72 12.16 -7.32
N ASP A 5 63.43 12.44 -6.07
CA ASP A 5 64.20 11.94 -4.93
C ASP A 5 64.09 10.40 -4.88
N LEU A 6 65.10 9.72 -4.38
CA LEU A 6 65.15 8.24 -4.33
C LEU A 6 63.90 7.66 -3.63
N GLU A 7 63.38 8.35 -2.62
CA GLU A 7 62.16 7.99 -1.91
C GLU A 7 60.89 8.04 -2.80
N GLU A 8 60.78 9.02 -3.71
CA GLU A 8 59.69 9.11 -4.68
C GLU A 8 59.76 7.97 -5.71
N GLN A 9 60.94 7.57 -6.15
CA GLN A 9 61.11 6.44 -7.07
C GLN A 9 60.73 5.11 -6.42
N GLU A 10 61.09 4.87 -5.14
CA GLU A 10 60.69 3.67 -4.40
C GLU A 10 59.16 3.60 -4.21
N GLN A 11 58.51 4.73 -3.93
CA GLN A 11 57.05 4.80 -3.82
C GLN A 11 56.34 4.49 -5.16
N ILE A 12 56.88 5.03 -6.25
CA ILE A 12 56.33 4.77 -7.59
C ILE A 12 56.52 3.30 -7.99
N ASP A 13 57.64 2.68 -7.69
CA ASP A 13 57.88 1.28 -8.01
C ASP A 13 57.09 0.31 -7.12
N SER A 14 56.84 0.65 -5.86
CA SER A 14 55.92 -0.09 -4.99
C SER A 14 54.49 -0.03 -5.50
N LEU A 15 54.02 1.15 -5.96
CA LEU A 15 52.69 1.33 -6.55
C LEU A 15 52.54 0.56 -7.86
N LYS A 16 53.56 0.55 -8.74
CA LYS A 16 53.57 -0.26 -9.97
C LYS A 16 53.49 -1.74 -9.68
N THR A 17 54.22 -2.21 -8.65
CA THR A 17 54.23 -3.62 -8.25
C THR A 17 52.84 -4.03 -7.70
N TRP A 18 52.27 -3.18 -6.84
CA TRP A 18 50.93 -3.40 -6.35
C TRP A 18 49.89 -3.45 -7.49
N TRP A 19 49.96 -2.52 -8.44
CA TRP A 19 49.08 -2.48 -9.61
C TRP A 19 49.25 -3.70 -10.52
N LYS A 20 50.47 -4.23 -10.69
CA LYS A 20 50.74 -5.47 -11.40
C LYS A 20 50.07 -6.69 -10.73
N MET A 21 50.05 -6.72 -9.39
CA MET A 21 49.44 -7.83 -8.64
C MET A 21 47.91 -7.72 -8.55
N TYR A 22 47.41 -6.53 -8.31
CA TYR A 22 45.96 -6.34 -8.00
C TYR A 22 45.18 -5.56 -9.06
N GLY A 23 45.85 -4.92 -10.01
CA GLY A 23 45.20 -4.07 -11.01
C GLY A 23 44.11 -4.77 -11.80
N ASN A 24 44.29 -6.03 -12.19
CA ASN A 24 43.27 -6.81 -12.89
C ASN A 24 42.04 -7.09 -12.01
N LEU A 25 42.26 -7.36 -10.74
CA LEU A 25 41.15 -7.57 -9.77
C LEU A 25 40.40 -6.25 -9.51
N VAL A 26 41.13 -5.15 -9.33
CA VAL A 26 40.55 -3.81 -9.12
C VAL A 26 39.73 -3.40 -10.35
N THR A 27 40.27 -3.52 -11.54
CA THR A 27 39.53 -3.20 -12.77
C THR A 27 38.31 -4.08 -12.97
N THR A 28 38.40 -5.40 -12.67
CA THR A 28 37.24 -6.30 -12.74
C THR A 28 36.16 -5.90 -11.77
N VAL A 29 36.50 -5.57 -10.52
CA VAL A 29 35.53 -5.12 -9.50
C VAL A 29 34.89 -3.79 -9.91
N ILE A 30 35.68 -2.81 -10.38
CA ILE A 30 35.14 -1.52 -10.85
C ILE A 30 34.22 -1.72 -12.03
N THR A 31 34.59 -2.57 -13.00
CA THR A 31 33.75 -2.87 -14.16
C THR A 31 32.44 -3.53 -13.76
N ALA A 32 32.50 -4.50 -12.84
CA ALA A 32 31.30 -5.16 -12.31
C ALA A 32 30.36 -4.16 -11.62
N LEU A 33 30.89 -3.27 -10.78
CA LEU A 33 30.13 -2.23 -10.13
C LEU A 33 29.48 -1.26 -11.15
N ALA A 34 30.23 -0.86 -12.19
CA ALA A 34 29.71 0.00 -13.24
C ALA A 34 28.55 -0.66 -14.00
N VAL A 35 28.66 -1.95 -14.35
CA VAL A 35 27.59 -2.71 -15.01
C VAL A 35 26.34 -2.79 -14.11
N VAL A 36 26.50 -3.04 -12.81
CA VAL A 36 25.37 -3.06 -11.86
C VAL A 36 24.73 -1.67 -11.76
N MET A 37 25.52 -0.61 -11.69
CA MET A 37 25.00 0.77 -11.65
C MET A 37 24.23 1.14 -12.91
N LEU A 38 24.76 0.82 -14.11
CA LEU A 38 24.09 1.08 -15.37
C LEU A 38 22.79 0.28 -15.49
N GLY A 39 22.79 -0.97 -15.08
CA GLY A 39 21.58 -1.81 -15.04
C GLY A 39 20.51 -1.22 -14.11
N TRP A 40 20.91 -0.78 -12.91
CA TRP A 40 20.01 -0.12 -11.95
C TRP A 40 19.48 1.22 -12.48
N GLN A 41 20.34 2.03 -13.08
CA GLN A 41 19.97 3.31 -13.69
C GLN A 41 18.97 3.12 -14.83
N GLY A 42 19.22 2.16 -15.74
CA GLY A 42 18.31 1.83 -16.84
C GLY A 42 16.95 1.34 -16.36
N TRP A 43 16.95 0.47 -15.32
CA TRP A 43 15.73 0.00 -14.67
C TRP A 43 14.93 1.17 -14.06
N ASN A 44 15.61 2.04 -13.33
CA ASN A 44 14.99 3.20 -12.68
C ASN A 44 14.40 4.19 -13.72
N TRP A 45 15.11 4.42 -14.82
CA TRP A 45 14.60 5.24 -15.93
C TRP A 45 13.35 4.63 -16.57
N TYR A 46 13.34 3.32 -16.80
CA TYR A 46 12.17 2.61 -17.31
C TYR A 46 10.98 2.72 -16.36
N GLN A 47 11.20 2.49 -15.08
CA GLN A 47 10.15 2.60 -14.05
C GLN A 47 9.58 4.02 -13.96
N ASN A 48 10.43 5.04 -13.99
CA ASN A 48 9.99 6.43 -13.97
C ASN A 48 9.14 6.79 -15.20
N GLY A 49 9.50 6.27 -16.37
CA GLY A 49 8.71 6.43 -17.60
C GLY A 49 7.32 5.78 -17.48
N GLN A 50 7.23 4.60 -16.88
CA GLN A 50 5.95 3.92 -16.64
C GLN A 50 5.09 4.69 -15.62
N THR A 51 5.72 5.21 -14.55
CA THR A 51 5.02 6.02 -13.53
C THR A 51 4.46 7.31 -14.13
N ALA A 52 5.20 8.00 -15.01
CA ALA A 52 4.73 9.20 -15.69
C ALA A 52 3.51 8.93 -16.58
N LYS A 53 3.52 7.82 -17.33
CA LYS A 53 2.37 7.38 -18.13
C LYS A 53 1.17 7.02 -17.26
N ALA A 54 1.39 6.30 -16.15
CA ALA A 54 0.35 5.99 -15.19
C ALA A 54 -0.29 7.26 -14.60
N ALA A 55 0.51 8.28 -14.30
CA ALA A 55 0.01 9.58 -13.81
C ALA A 55 -0.90 10.28 -14.83
N GLN A 56 -0.57 10.21 -16.14
CA GLN A 56 -1.42 10.79 -17.18
C GLN A 56 -2.79 10.08 -17.26
N VAL A 57 -2.80 8.75 -17.19
CA VAL A 57 -4.06 7.99 -17.18
C VAL A 57 -4.85 8.29 -15.90
N PHE A 58 -4.18 8.44 -14.77
CA PHE A 58 -4.81 8.80 -13.51
C PHE A 58 -5.44 10.21 -13.57
N ALA A 59 -4.76 11.19 -14.17
CA ALA A 59 -5.33 12.52 -14.39
C ALA A 59 -6.60 12.48 -15.26
N SER A 60 -6.66 11.57 -16.25
CA SER A 60 -7.87 11.35 -17.05
C SER A 60 -9.01 10.74 -16.21
N LEU A 61 -8.69 9.89 -15.23
CA LEU A 61 -9.66 9.37 -14.28
C LEU A 61 -10.23 10.49 -13.39
N GLU A 62 -9.37 11.36 -12.85
CA GLU A 62 -9.79 12.50 -12.05
C GLU A 62 -10.74 13.43 -12.82
N GLN A 63 -10.42 13.74 -14.08
CA GLN A 63 -11.33 14.48 -14.96
C GLN A 63 -12.67 13.76 -15.16
N GLY A 64 -12.66 12.43 -15.26
CA GLY A 64 -13.89 11.64 -15.33
C GLY A 64 -14.74 11.76 -14.07
N LEU A 65 -14.11 11.75 -12.89
CA LEU A 65 -14.79 11.93 -11.60
C LEU A 65 -15.40 13.34 -11.49
N GLU A 66 -14.67 14.39 -11.86
CA GLU A 66 -15.16 15.78 -11.84
C GLU A 66 -16.33 15.98 -12.80
N ALA A 67 -16.29 15.34 -13.97
CA ALA A 67 -17.36 15.40 -14.96
C ALA A 67 -18.56 14.48 -14.67
N GLY A 68 -18.47 13.62 -13.64
CA GLY A 68 -19.46 12.58 -13.36
C GLY A 68 -19.52 11.47 -14.43
N ASP A 69 -18.46 11.33 -15.25
CA ASP A 69 -18.38 10.35 -16.35
C ASP A 69 -17.90 8.99 -15.81
N ALA A 70 -18.85 8.16 -15.39
CA ALA A 70 -18.58 6.83 -14.87
C ALA A 70 -17.85 5.92 -15.87
N GLN A 71 -18.11 6.08 -17.17
CA GLN A 71 -17.48 5.26 -18.20
C GLN A 71 -16.00 5.63 -18.36
N LYS A 72 -15.67 6.93 -18.33
CA LYS A 72 -14.29 7.42 -18.38
C LYS A 72 -13.50 6.93 -17.16
N VAL A 73 -14.08 7.02 -15.97
CA VAL A 73 -13.45 6.52 -14.72
C VAL A 73 -13.20 5.02 -14.82
N LYS A 74 -14.19 4.23 -15.23
CA LYS A 74 -14.06 2.78 -15.38
C LYS A 74 -12.97 2.41 -16.40
N THR A 75 -12.92 3.10 -17.53
CA THR A 75 -11.93 2.84 -18.59
C THR A 75 -10.52 3.15 -18.09
N ALA A 76 -10.32 4.32 -17.47
CA ALA A 76 -9.01 4.73 -16.95
C ALA A 76 -8.54 3.83 -15.80
N ALA A 77 -9.44 3.44 -14.88
CA ALA A 77 -9.11 2.50 -13.80
C ALA A 77 -8.72 1.12 -14.35
N GLY A 78 -9.45 0.62 -15.36
CA GLY A 78 -9.12 -0.62 -16.05
C GLY A 78 -7.74 -0.57 -16.72
N GLU A 79 -7.45 0.52 -17.44
CA GLU A 79 -6.14 0.71 -18.08
C GLU A 79 -5.00 0.76 -17.04
N LEU A 80 -5.20 1.45 -15.91
CA LEU A 80 -4.22 1.49 -14.83
C LEU A 80 -3.98 0.12 -14.21
N ALA A 81 -5.04 -0.66 -13.97
CA ALA A 81 -4.93 -2.00 -13.43
C ALA A 81 -4.17 -2.96 -14.37
N GLU A 82 -4.47 -2.89 -15.67
CA GLU A 82 -3.90 -3.79 -16.68
C GLU A 82 -2.46 -3.44 -17.03
N LYS A 83 -2.20 -2.17 -17.38
CA LYS A 83 -0.89 -1.75 -17.92
C LYS A 83 0.08 -1.27 -16.85
N TYR A 84 -0.44 -0.74 -15.74
CA TYR A 84 0.34 -0.06 -14.69
C TYR A 84 0.04 -0.59 -13.29
N GLY A 85 -0.39 -1.84 -13.16
CA GLY A 85 -0.85 -2.45 -11.91
C GLY A 85 0.15 -2.40 -10.74
N ARG A 86 1.45 -2.21 -11.05
CA ARG A 86 2.49 -2.02 -10.02
C ARG A 86 2.66 -0.58 -9.55
N SER A 87 2.05 0.38 -10.22
CA SER A 87 2.12 1.79 -9.82
C SER A 87 1.17 2.07 -8.65
N ALA A 88 1.53 3.04 -7.81
CA ALA A 88 0.63 3.51 -6.76
C ALA A 88 -0.69 4.05 -7.32
N TYR A 89 -0.68 4.59 -8.54
CA TYR A 89 -1.87 5.10 -9.22
C TYR A 89 -2.93 4.04 -9.50
N ALA A 90 -2.52 2.79 -9.79
CA ALA A 90 -3.48 1.72 -10.05
C ALA A 90 -4.33 1.39 -8.83
N GLY A 91 -3.71 1.28 -7.64
CA GLY A 91 -4.43 1.06 -6.40
C GLY A 91 -5.38 2.20 -6.05
N LEU A 92 -4.92 3.45 -6.19
CA LEU A 92 -5.75 4.65 -5.95
C LEU A 92 -6.91 4.74 -6.94
N ALA A 93 -6.66 4.50 -8.22
CA ALA A 93 -7.68 4.50 -9.25
C ALA A 93 -8.78 3.45 -8.99
N ALA A 94 -8.39 2.23 -8.62
CA ALA A 94 -9.33 1.18 -8.29
C ALA A 94 -10.16 1.53 -7.04
N MET A 95 -9.57 2.19 -6.04
CA MET A 95 -10.28 2.70 -4.85
C MET A 95 -11.30 3.79 -5.20
N LEU A 96 -10.96 4.71 -6.10
CA LEU A 96 -11.86 5.77 -6.56
C LEU A 96 -13.00 5.20 -7.43
N ALA A 97 -12.69 4.29 -8.35
CA ALA A 97 -13.68 3.59 -9.17
C ALA A 97 -14.63 2.74 -8.31
N ALA A 98 -14.09 2.08 -7.26
CA ALA A 98 -14.90 1.34 -6.30
C ALA A 98 -15.87 2.26 -5.54
N LYS A 99 -15.39 3.43 -5.09
CA LYS A 99 -16.26 4.42 -4.44
C LYS A 99 -17.37 4.88 -5.37
N GLN A 100 -17.04 5.25 -6.60
CA GLN A 100 -18.04 5.69 -7.58
C GLN A 100 -19.09 4.59 -7.86
N SER A 101 -18.65 3.34 -8.02
CA SER A 101 -19.56 2.20 -8.22
C SER A 101 -20.44 1.96 -7.00
N PHE A 102 -19.90 2.09 -5.80
CA PHE A 102 -20.65 1.97 -4.55
C PHE A 102 -21.72 3.06 -4.44
N ASP A 103 -21.36 4.32 -4.70
CA ASP A 103 -22.27 5.48 -4.66
C ASP A 103 -23.40 5.34 -5.70
N ALA A 104 -23.13 4.65 -6.83
CA ALA A 104 -24.11 4.33 -7.86
C ALA A 104 -24.95 3.07 -7.56
N GLY A 105 -24.72 2.39 -6.43
CA GLY A 105 -25.41 1.15 -6.06
C GLY A 105 -24.89 -0.11 -6.76
N ASP A 106 -23.84 -0.01 -7.59
CA ASP A 106 -23.19 -1.17 -8.22
C ASP A 106 -22.20 -1.84 -7.27
N LEU A 107 -22.74 -2.51 -6.24
CA LEU A 107 -21.94 -3.19 -5.23
C LEU A 107 -21.06 -4.30 -5.81
N LYS A 108 -21.51 -4.93 -6.92
CA LYS A 108 -20.74 -5.98 -7.59
C LYS A 108 -19.42 -5.43 -8.16
N THR A 109 -19.48 -4.32 -8.89
CA THR A 109 -18.31 -3.67 -9.45
C THR A 109 -17.42 -3.08 -8.34
N ALA A 110 -18.03 -2.43 -7.33
CA ALA A 110 -17.30 -1.90 -6.19
C ALA A 110 -16.48 -3.00 -5.48
N ARG A 111 -17.10 -4.14 -5.21
CA ARG A 111 -16.45 -5.31 -4.60
C ARG A 111 -15.31 -5.84 -5.47
N ALA A 112 -15.52 -5.98 -6.77
CA ALA A 112 -14.49 -6.47 -7.69
C ALA A 112 -13.25 -5.54 -7.71
N GLN A 113 -13.45 -4.22 -7.74
CA GLN A 113 -12.38 -3.24 -7.69
C GLN A 113 -11.61 -3.29 -6.34
N LEU A 114 -12.33 -3.35 -5.22
CA LEU A 114 -11.71 -3.46 -3.90
C LEU A 114 -10.93 -4.77 -3.73
N THR A 115 -11.46 -5.89 -4.23
CA THR A 115 -10.75 -7.18 -4.21
C THR A 115 -9.45 -7.09 -5.01
N TRP A 116 -9.49 -6.49 -6.19
CA TRP A 116 -8.27 -6.24 -6.98
C TRP A 116 -7.24 -5.43 -6.18
N VAL A 117 -7.68 -4.42 -5.43
CA VAL A 117 -6.78 -3.63 -4.56
C VAL A 117 -6.17 -4.49 -3.46
N VAL A 118 -6.97 -5.34 -2.80
CA VAL A 118 -6.46 -6.25 -1.74
C VAL A 118 -5.40 -7.19 -2.29
N ASP A 119 -5.58 -7.69 -3.51
CA ASP A 119 -4.68 -8.67 -4.12
C ASP A 119 -3.39 -8.03 -4.68
N ASN A 120 -3.46 -6.77 -5.15
CA ASN A 120 -2.36 -6.15 -5.90
C ASN A 120 -1.68 -4.98 -5.17
N ALA A 121 -2.38 -4.27 -4.28
CA ALA A 121 -1.80 -3.18 -3.50
C ALA A 121 -1.17 -3.66 -2.18
N LYS A 122 -0.39 -2.79 -1.57
CA LYS A 122 0.26 -3.02 -0.27
C LYS A 122 0.01 -1.82 0.67
N GLY A 123 0.32 -2.04 1.94
CA GLY A 123 0.26 -0.96 2.94
C GLY A 123 -1.13 -0.39 3.14
N GLU A 124 -1.22 0.90 3.32
CA GLU A 124 -2.45 1.61 3.70
C GLU A 124 -3.60 1.39 2.71
N VAL A 125 -3.33 1.44 1.42
CA VAL A 125 -4.35 1.29 0.37
C VAL A 125 -5.02 -0.06 0.46
N ARG A 126 -4.25 -1.13 0.71
CA ARG A 126 -4.79 -2.48 0.91
C ARG A 126 -5.65 -2.56 2.17
N ASP A 127 -5.17 -1.99 3.28
CA ASP A 127 -5.90 -2.06 4.55
C ASP A 127 -7.21 -1.28 4.49
N VAL A 128 -7.24 -0.11 3.84
CA VAL A 128 -8.48 0.63 3.57
C VAL A 128 -9.44 -0.17 2.67
N ALA A 129 -8.93 -0.86 1.64
CA ALA A 129 -9.76 -1.69 0.77
C ALA A 129 -10.39 -2.86 1.54
N ARG A 130 -9.65 -3.51 2.42
CA ARG A 130 -10.14 -4.58 3.31
C ARG A 130 -11.27 -4.09 4.23
N LEU A 131 -11.09 -2.93 4.85
CA LEU A 131 -12.14 -2.31 5.68
C LEU A 131 -13.40 -2.01 4.88
N ARG A 132 -13.27 -1.49 3.66
CA ARG A 132 -14.43 -1.23 2.79
C ARG A 132 -15.13 -2.51 2.35
N LEU A 133 -14.37 -3.57 2.00
CA LEU A 133 -14.94 -4.89 1.68
C LEU A 133 -15.68 -5.48 2.89
N ALA A 134 -15.12 -5.35 4.08
CA ALA A 134 -15.78 -5.79 5.31
C ALA A 134 -17.08 -5.02 5.55
N GLY A 135 -17.10 -3.70 5.29
CA GLY A 135 -18.31 -2.89 5.37
C GLY A 135 -19.39 -3.35 4.39
N ILE A 136 -19.04 -3.55 3.11
CA ILE A 136 -20.00 -4.05 2.10
C ILE A 136 -20.53 -5.43 2.51
N ALA A 137 -19.65 -6.32 2.99
CA ALA A 137 -20.07 -7.66 3.42
C ALA A 137 -20.97 -7.61 4.67
N LEU A 138 -20.72 -6.67 5.59
CA LEU A 138 -21.58 -6.43 6.76
C LEU A 138 -22.99 -5.97 6.33
N ASP A 139 -23.07 -5.01 5.41
CA ASP A 139 -24.36 -4.50 4.88
C ASP A 139 -25.16 -5.60 4.17
N GLU A 140 -24.49 -6.53 3.51
CA GLU A 140 -25.08 -7.71 2.87
C GLU A 140 -25.33 -8.87 3.85
N GLN A 141 -25.05 -8.70 5.15
CA GLN A 141 -25.11 -9.74 6.19
C GLN A 141 -24.22 -10.97 5.90
N ALA A 142 -23.24 -10.83 5.05
CA ALA A 142 -22.22 -11.85 4.75
C ALA A 142 -21.09 -11.79 5.80
N TYR A 143 -21.44 -12.06 7.04
CA TYR A 143 -20.59 -11.84 8.22
C TYR A 143 -19.26 -12.59 8.17
N ASP A 144 -19.27 -13.82 7.66
CA ASP A 144 -18.04 -14.63 7.56
C ASP A 144 -17.08 -14.01 6.54
N ASP A 145 -17.58 -13.49 5.42
CA ASP A 145 -16.78 -12.76 4.44
C ASP A 145 -16.23 -11.46 5.04
N ALA A 146 -17.03 -10.74 5.82
CA ALA A 146 -16.58 -9.55 6.52
C ALA A 146 -15.43 -9.86 7.48
N LEU A 147 -15.58 -10.87 8.34
CA LEU A 147 -14.55 -11.30 9.27
C LEU A 147 -13.27 -11.75 8.55
N LYS A 148 -13.38 -12.45 7.42
CA LYS A 148 -12.25 -12.86 6.59
C LYS A 148 -11.44 -11.67 6.09
N GLN A 149 -12.10 -10.55 5.72
CA GLN A 149 -11.38 -9.34 5.34
C GLN A 149 -10.63 -8.69 6.51
N LEU A 150 -11.12 -8.90 7.72
CA LEU A 150 -10.52 -8.36 8.95
C LEU A 150 -9.48 -9.30 9.58
N ASP A 151 -9.30 -10.49 9.02
CA ASP A 151 -8.32 -11.46 9.48
C ASP A 151 -6.89 -11.07 9.06
N GLY A 152 -5.91 -11.31 9.95
CA GLY A 152 -4.52 -10.94 9.74
C GLY A 152 -4.14 -9.57 10.36
N VAL A 153 -2.86 -9.20 10.23
CA VAL A 153 -2.28 -8.01 10.89
C VAL A 153 -2.27 -6.84 9.91
N PRO A 154 -3.09 -5.80 10.13
CA PRO A 154 -3.01 -4.56 9.38
C PRO A 154 -1.80 -3.71 9.86
N LEU A 155 -1.52 -2.62 9.15
CA LEU A 155 -0.61 -1.60 9.66
C LEU A 155 -1.10 -1.05 11.01
N ALA A 156 -0.16 -0.72 11.90
CA ALA A 156 -0.47 -0.23 13.26
C ALA A 156 -1.46 0.94 13.28
N ALA A 157 -1.43 1.80 12.27
CA ALA A 157 -2.35 2.93 12.14
C ALA A 157 -3.82 2.50 11.95
N PHE A 158 -4.07 1.28 11.46
CA PHE A 158 -5.40 0.75 11.18
C PHE A 158 -5.90 -0.29 12.19
N GLU A 159 -5.05 -0.75 13.11
CA GLU A 159 -5.42 -1.79 14.06
C GLU A 159 -6.70 -1.48 14.84
N ALA A 160 -6.85 -0.25 15.35
CA ALA A 160 -8.05 0.16 16.06
C ALA A 160 -9.31 0.06 15.17
N ARG A 161 -9.21 0.49 13.91
CA ARG A 161 -10.33 0.45 12.95
C ARG A 161 -10.71 -0.97 12.55
N PHE A 162 -9.71 -1.86 12.43
CA PHE A 162 -9.98 -3.29 12.17
C PHE A 162 -10.71 -3.93 13.35
N GLN A 163 -10.28 -3.64 14.58
CA GLN A 163 -10.97 -4.14 15.78
C GLN A 163 -12.38 -3.55 15.95
N GLU A 164 -12.56 -2.26 15.66
CA GLU A 164 -13.87 -1.62 15.64
C GLU A 164 -14.81 -2.31 14.65
N MET A 165 -14.40 -2.47 13.39
CA MET A 165 -15.20 -3.14 12.35
C MET A 165 -15.49 -4.61 12.71
N LYS A 166 -14.53 -5.30 13.32
CA LYS A 166 -14.74 -6.66 13.85
C LYS A 166 -15.82 -6.68 14.92
N GLY A 167 -15.81 -5.71 15.82
CA GLY A 167 -16.87 -5.53 16.82
C GLY A 167 -18.24 -5.29 16.18
N ASP A 168 -18.30 -4.42 15.13
CA ASP A 168 -19.55 -4.14 14.40
C ASP A 168 -20.13 -5.42 13.75
N VAL A 169 -19.28 -6.23 13.12
CA VAL A 169 -19.69 -7.51 12.50
C VAL A 169 -20.18 -8.50 13.56
N LEU A 170 -19.44 -8.67 14.66
CA LEU A 170 -19.81 -9.58 15.74
C LEU A 170 -21.10 -9.15 16.43
N PHE A 171 -21.29 -7.86 16.63
CA PHE A 171 -22.55 -7.29 17.13
C PHE A 171 -23.73 -7.61 16.23
N ALA A 172 -23.58 -7.42 14.92
CA ALA A 172 -24.60 -7.75 13.95
C ALA A 172 -24.94 -9.25 13.91
N GLN A 173 -23.97 -10.12 14.21
CA GLN A 173 -24.20 -11.55 14.44
C GLN A 173 -24.90 -11.90 15.77
N GLY A 174 -25.15 -10.93 16.65
CA GLY A 174 -25.68 -11.15 17.99
C GLY A 174 -24.63 -11.65 19.02
N LYS A 175 -23.35 -11.74 18.65
CA LYS A 175 -22.24 -12.19 19.49
C LYS A 175 -21.73 -11.07 20.40
N LYS A 176 -22.59 -10.61 21.32
CA LYS A 176 -22.32 -9.41 22.15
C LYS A 176 -21.05 -9.48 22.97
N ALA A 177 -20.72 -10.63 23.57
CA ALA A 177 -19.51 -10.79 24.38
C ALA A 177 -18.23 -10.66 23.54
N GLU A 178 -18.23 -11.24 22.34
CA GLU A 178 -17.09 -11.15 21.41
C GLU A 178 -16.97 -9.72 20.83
N ALA A 179 -18.12 -9.08 20.52
CA ALA A 179 -18.16 -7.69 20.08
C ALA A 179 -17.57 -6.74 21.13
N ARG A 180 -17.92 -6.94 22.42
CA ARG A 180 -17.35 -6.18 23.54
C ARG A 180 -15.83 -6.29 23.58
N THR A 181 -15.29 -7.50 23.45
CA THR A 181 -13.85 -7.75 23.44
C THR A 181 -13.16 -7.01 22.28
N ALA A 182 -13.77 -7.04 21.10
CA ALA A 182 -13.24 -6.35 19.92
C ALA A 182 -13.24 -4.81 20.08
N TYR A 183 -14.34 -4.23 20.57
CA TYR A 183 -14.40 -2.78 20.83
C TYR A 183 -13.44 -2.34 21.92
N GLN A 184 -13.28 -3.14 23.00
CA GLN A 184 -12.30 -2.84 24.04
C GLN A 184 -10.88 -2.82 23.44
N SER A 185 -10.55 -3.81 22.61
CA SER A 185 -9.26 -3.85 21.91
C SER A 185 -9.07 -2.63 21.00
N ALA A 186 -10.14 -2.17 20.33
CA ALA A 186 -10.08 -0.94 19.52
C ALA A 186 -9.78 0.30 20.38
N LEU A 187 -10.42 0.41 21.56
CA LEU A 187 -10.16 1.49 22.52
C LEU A 187 -8.72 1.49 23.00
N ASP A 188 -8.19 0.32 23.37
CA ASP A 188 -6.82 0.18 23.86
C ASP A 188 -5.80 0.61 22.78
N LYS A 189 -6.04 0.23 21.51
CA LYS A 189 -5.21 0.60 20.37
C LYS A 189 -5.36 2.07 19.93
N SER A 190 -6.38 2.76 20.39
CA SER A 190 -6.62 4.19 20.16
C SER A 190 -6.28 5.08 21.35
N ALA A 191 -5.64 4.55 22.39
CA ALA A 191 -5.40 5.26 23.67
C ALA A 191 -4.69 6.61 23.47
N ASP A 192 -3.71 6.66 22.55
CA ASP A 192 -2.92 7.87 22.25
C ASP A 192 -3.61 8.85 21.30
N LYS A 193 -4.85 8.57 20.85
CA LYS A 193 -5.59 9.38 19.88
C LYS A 193 -6.95 9.79 20.44
N PRO A 194 -6.99 10.77 21.34
CA PRO A 194 -8.27 11.29 21.85
C PRO A 194 -9.08 11.96 20.73
N GLY A 195 -10.40 11.84 20.77
CA GLY A 195 -11.31 12.48 19.82
C GLY A 195 -12.57 11.67 19.53
N LEU A 196 -13.40 12.20 18.64
CA LEU A 196 -14.72 11.65 18.31
C LEU A 196 -14.75 10.14 18.04
N GLY A 197 -13.69 9.60 17.44
CA GLY A 197 -13.61 8.14 17.19
C GLY A 197 -13.57 7.31 18.46
N ARG A 198 -12.90 7.79 19.51
CA ARG A 198 -12.84 7.12 20.81
C ARG A 198 -14.18 7.21 21.55
N ASP A 199 -14.83 8.38 21.48
CA ASP A 199 -16.14 8.59 22.10
C ASP A 199 -17.21 7.69 21.46
N LEU A 200 -17.18 7.52 20.14
CA LEU A 200 -18.06 6.60 19.43
C LEU A 200 -17.82 5.13 19.82
N LEU A 201 -16.57 4.72 19.98
CA LEU A 201 -16.23 3.38 20.46
C LEU A 201 -16.75 3.13 21.88
N GLN A 202 -16.60 4.13 22.78
CA GLN A 202 -17.16 4.04 24.12
C GLN A 202 -18.69 3.92 24.08
N GLN A 203 -19.35 4.72 23.25
CA GLN A 203 -20.80 4.63 23.06
C GLN A 203 -21.25 3.26 22.50
N LYS A 204 -20.49 2.66 21.57
CA LYS A 204 -20.76 1.32 21.07
C LYS A 204 -20.66 0.27 22.20
N LEU A 205 -19.67 0.40 23.07
CA LEU A 205 -19.51 -0.47 24.26
C LEU A 205 -20.68 -0.33 25.24
N ASP A 206 -21.07 0.90 25.56
CA ASP A 206 -22.15 1.17 26.47
C ASP A 206 -23.50 0.63 25.94
N ASN A 207 -23.73 0.73 24.61
CA ASN A 207 -24.91 0.20 23.94
C ASN A 207 -25.01 -1.34 23.94
N LEU A 208 -23.92 -2.06 24.20
CA LEU A 208 -23.96 -3.52 24.36
C LEU A 208 -24.72 -3.96 25.63
N GLY A 209 -24.92 -3.05 26.57
CA GLY A 209 -25.44 -3.33 27.91
C GLY A 209 -24.42 -4.07 28.78
N ASP A 210 -24.70 -4.23 30.05
CA ASP A 210 -23.87 -5.06 30.92
C ASP A 210 -23.95 -6.51 30.44
N ALA A 211 -22.82 -7.21 30.47
CA ALA A 211 -22.79 -8.65 30.21
C ALA A 211 -23.57 -9.34 31.35
N ALA A 212 -24.77 -9.81 31.02
CA ALA A 212 -25.54 -10.62 31.94
C ALA A 212 -24.87 -11.99 32.10
#